data_46848e508794e1db31debcb5210323fa
#
_entry.id   46848e508794e1db31debcb5210323fa
#
_cell.length_a   1.000
_cell.length_b   1.000
_cell.length_c   1.000
_cell.angle_alpha   90.00
_cell.angle_beta   90.00
_cell.angle_gamma   90.00
#
_symmetry.space_group_name_H-M   'P 1'
#
loop_
_entity.id
_entity.type
_entity.pdbx_description
1 polymer ?
#
loop_
_entity_poly.entity_id
_entity_poly.type
_entity_poly.pdbx_seq_one_letter_code
_entity_poly.pdbx_strand_id
1 'polypeptide(L)'
;ANGYTYEAKGSYVQAVIKPDGTKVAEFSKGPNSGWVFRVNGEFPDVAMQDYQLSDGDVIEVLFTANYMDEPGLFLPFTDVNNHWAYSAIKRVYNRGLMLGVSDTRFAPNQALSRAMLVTVLYRLADEPDVTADNPFTDVPAGQWYTNAVIWAAENGIVKGMDETHFEPDTLCQRAHAVTFLWRAYAN
;
A
#
# COMPACT_ATOMS: atom_id res chain seq x y z
N ALA A 1 -3.33 8.01 -35.20
CA ALA A 1 -3.59 8.95 -34.12
C ALA A 1 -5.10 9.11 -33.96
N ASN A 2 -5.62 9.00 -32.75
CA ASN A 2 -7.08 8.96 -32.48
C ASN A 2 -7.74 10.36 -32.49
N GLY A 3 -7.09 11.38 -33.12
CA GLY A 3 -7.63 12.74 -33.27
C GLY A 3 -7.62 13.60 -31.98
N TYR A 4 -7.04 13.10 -30.90
CA TYR A 4 -6.82 13.89 -29.66
C TYR A 4 -5.63 14.82 -29.85
N THR A 5 -5.76 16.05 -29.34
CA THR A 5 -4.65 17.02 -29.22
C THR A 5 -4.54 17.49 -27.77
N TYR A 6 -3.47 18.21 -27.44
CA TYR A 6 -3.25 18.67 -26.07
C TYR A 6 -2.59 20.06 -26.04
N GLU A 7 -2.81 20.77 -24.94
CA GLU A 7 -2.08 21.98 -24.58
C GLU A 7 -1.15 21.65 -23.40
N ALA A 8 0.10 22.12 -23.49
CA ALA A 8 1.08 21.86 -22.44
C ALA A 8 1.89 23.11 -22.10
N LYS A 9 2.38 23.18 -20.88
CA LYS A 9 3.37 24.14 -20.40
C LYS A 9 4.62 23.37 -19.98
N GLY A 10 5.65 23.43 -20.82
CA GLY A 10 6.79 22.52 -20.68
C GLY A 10 6.34 21.09 -20.91
N SER A 11 6.63 20.21 -19.97
CA SER A 11 6.23 18.80 -19.97
C SER A 11 4.87 18.53 -19.29
N TYR A 12 4.26 19.54 -18.67
CA TYR A 12 2.98 19.39 -17.98
C TYR A 12 1.80 19.61 -18.94
N VAL A 13 0.93 18.60 -19.05
CA VAL A 13 -0.29 18.67 -19.88
C VAL A 13 -1.36 19.45 -19.12
N GLN A 14 -1.73 20.62 -19.64
CA GLN A 14 -2.74 21.49 -19.03
C GLN A 14 -4.15 21.17 -19.54
N ALA A 15 -4.28 20.72 -20.77
CA ALA A 15 -5.57 20.36 -21.34
C ALA A 15 -5.44 19.27 -22.41
N VAL A 16 -6.47 18.46 -22.55
CA VAL A 16 -6.66 17.53 -23.66
C VAL A 16 -7.90 17.95 -24.41
N ILE A 17 -7.80 17.97 -25.75
CA ILE A 17 -8.88 18.32 -26.66
C ILE A 17 -9.30 17.05 -27.39
N LYS A 18 -10.57 16.68 -27.25
CA LYS A 18 -11.17 15.52 -27.89
C LYS A 18 -11.37 15.77 -29.40
N PRO A 19 -11.57 14.72 -30.20
CA PRO A 19 -11.85 14.85 -31.64
C PRO A 19 -13.10 15.69 -31.98
N ASP A 20 -14.06 15.76 -31.03
CA ASP A 20 -15.27 16.57 -31.15
C ASP A 20 -15.07 18.05 -30.76
N GLY A 21 -13.83 18.46 -30.46
CA GLY A 21 -13.50 19.80 -30.00
C GLY A 21 -13.70 20.04 -28.49
N THR A 22 -14.21 19.08 -27.77
CA THR A 22 -14.40 19.23 -26.30
C THR A 22 -13.03 19.34 -25.60
N LYS A 23 -12.79 20.46 -24.92
CA LYS A 23 -11.59 20.71 -24.13
C LYS A 23 -11.80 20.33 -22.66
N VAL A 24 -10.91 19.50 -22.15
CA VAL A 24 -10.83 19.15 -20.72
C VAL A 24 -9.52 19.73 -20.17
N ALA A 25 -9.62 20.76 -19.35
CA ALA A 25 -8.47 21.49 -18.82
C ALA A 25 -8.34 21.33 -17.30
N GLU A 26 -7.10 21.45 -16.79
CA GLU A 26 -6.89 21.59 -15.35
C GLU A 26 -7.73 22.75 -14.80
N PHE A 27 -8.13 22.65 -13.54
CA PHE A 27 -8.99 23.60 -12.84
C PHE A 27 -10.38 23.84 -13.45
N SER A 28 -10.76 23.13 -14.54
CA SER A 28 -12.05 23.31 -15.19
C SER A 28 -13.25 22.79 -14.36
N LYS A 29 -13.00 21.99 -13.33
CA LYS A 29 -14.01 21.44 -12.40
C LYS A 29 -13.78 21.87 -10.95
N GLY A 30 -12.89 22.84 -10.71
CA GLY A 30 -12.54 23.35 -9.39
C GLY A 30 -11.03 23.40 -9.16
N PRO A 31 -10.57 24.00 -8.05
CA PRO A 31 -9.15 24.27 -7.80
C PRO A 31 -8.28 23.02 -7.69
N ASN A 32 -8.88 21.86 -7.42
CA ASN A 32 -8.19 20.58 -7.28
C ASN A 32 -8.44 19.65 -8.48
N SER A 33 -9.02 20.15 -9.59
CA SER A 33 -9.23 19.31 -10.79
C SER A 33 -8.03 19.39 -11.70
N GLY A 34 -7.64 18.25 -12.27
CA GLY A 34 -6.47 18.20 -13.14
C GLY A 34 -6.18 16.81 -13.70
N TRP A 35 -5.06 16.73 -14.38
CA TRP A 35 -4.58 15.49 -14.98
C TRP A 35 -3.61 14.80 -14.02
N VAL A 36 -3.85 13.51 -13.79
CA VAL A 36 -2.99 12.61 -13.01
C VAL A 36 -2.64 11.40 -13.87
N PHE A 37 -1.59 10.69 -13.52
CA PHE A 37 -1.23 9.48 -14.26
C PHE A 37 -0.93 8.33 -13.30
N ARG A 38 -1.21 7.13 -13.78
CA ARG A 38 -0.85 5.86 -13.13
C ARG A 38 0.09 5.10 -14.04
N VAL A 39 0.96 4.32 -13.42
CA VAL A 39 1.75 3.31 -14.12
C VAL A 39 1.48 1.98 -13.44
N ASN A 40 1.01 1.00 -14.23
CA ASN A 40 0.61 -0.32 -13.72
C ASN A 40 -0.44 -0.23 -12.59
N GLY A 41 -1.36 0.75 -12.69
CA GLY A 41 -2.43 0.99 -11.71
C GLY A 41 -2.03 1.80 -10.46
N GLU A 42 -0.74 2.11 -10.27
CA GLU A 42 -0.25 2.90 -9.12
C GLU A 42 0.08 4.35 -9.52
N PHE A 43 -0.20 5.31 -8.62
CA PHE A 43 0.24 6.70 -8.78
C PHE A 43 1.70 6.85 -8.37
N PRO A 44 2.61 7.19 -9.29
CA PRO A 44 4.01 7.47 -8.95
C PRO A 44 4.16 8.71 -8.04
N ASP A 45 5.24 8.76 -7.28
CA ASP A 45 5.59 9.91 -6.44
C ASP A 45 6.47 10.94 -7.17
N VAL A 46 6.52 10.85 -8.48
CA VAL A 46 7.28 11.75 -9.37
C VAL A 46 6.37 12.32 -10.45
N ALA A 47 6.75 13.45 -11.04
CA ALA A 47 6.03 13.99 -12.18
C ALA A 47 6.17 13.05 -13.39
N MET A 48 5.21 13.10 -14.33
CA MET A 48 5.18 12.23 -15.52
C MET A 48 6.49 12.33 -16.32
N GLN A 49 7.06 13.51 -16.41
CA GLN A 49 8.32 13.77 -17.12
C GLN A 49 9.55 13.12 -16.48
N ASP A 50 9.49 12.87 -15.17
CA ASP A 50 10.61 12.35 -14.37
C ASP A 50 10.48 10.84 -14.16
N TYR A 51 9.37 10.24 -14.62
CA TYR A 51 9.15 8.80 -14.54
C TYR A 51 9.94 8.07 -15.62
N GLN A 52 10.74 7.10 -15.24
CA GLN A 52 11.47 6.25 -16.18
C GLN A 52 10.67 4.98 -16.47
N LEU A 53 10.21 4.87 -17.72
CA LEU A 53 9.42 3.73 -18.17
C LEU A 53 10.28 2.48 -18.37
N SER A 54 9.70 1.35 -18.08
CA SER A 54 10.19 0.02 -18.40
C SER A 54 9.36 -0.64 -19.49
N ASP A 55 9.93 -1.62 -20.18
CA ASP A 55 9.17 -2.41 -21.15
C ASP A 55 8.00 -3.13 -20.47
N GLY A 56 6.81 -2.98 -21.07
CA GLY A 56 5.58 -3.56 -20.54
C GLY A 56 4.80 -2.68 -19.57
N ASP A 57 5.31 -1.48 -19.23
CA ASP A 57 4.55 -0.55 -18.39
C ASP A 57 3.25 -0.09 -19.09
N VAL A 58 2.17 -0.13 -18.34
CA VAL A 58 0.87 0.39 -18.73
C VAL A 58 0.68 1.77 -18.11
N ILE A 59 0.55 2.80 -18.96
CA ILE A 59 0.33 4.17 -18.51
C ILE A 59 -1.13 4.53 -18.71
N GLU A 60 -1.76 5.03 -17.65
CA GLU A 60 -3.09 5.63 -17.68
C GLU A 60 -2.98 7.11 -17.35
N VAL A 61 -3.52 7.96 -18.21
CA VAL A 61 -3.65 9.39 -17.96
C VAL A 61 -5.12 9.69 -17.70
N LEU A 62 -5.43 10.20 -16.52
CA LEU A 62 -6.77 10.39 -16.02
C LEU A 62 -7.03 11.86 -15.72
N PHE A 63 -8.26 12.31 -15.99
CA PHE A 63 -8.72 13.61 -15.50
C PHE A 63 -9.58 13.40 -14.25
N THR A 64 -9.20 14.04 -13.16
CA THR A 64 -10.00 14.02 -11.92
C THR A 64 -10.62 15.38 -11.63
N ALA A 65 -11.82 15.38 -11.09
CA ALA A 65 -12.51 16.58 -10.63
C ALA A 65 -11.92 17.09 -9.29
N ASN A 66 -11.36 16.19 -8.50
CA ASN A 66 -10.66 16.52 -7.23
C ASN A 66 -9.58 15.48 -6.96
N TYR A 67 -8.32 15.84 -7.21
CA TYR A 67 -7.20 14.93 -6.98
C TYR A 67 -6.97 14.60 -5.50
N MET A 68 -7.52 15.41 -4.57
CA MET A 68 -7.44 15.12 -3.13
C MET A 68 -8.27 13.90 -2.74
N ASP A 69 -9.31 13.59 -3.53
CA ASP A 69 -10.22 12.45 -3.27
C ASP A 69 -9.84 11.20 -4.09
N GLU A 70 -8.76 11.27 -4.90
CA GLU A 70 -8.35 10.12 -5.70
C GLU A 70 -7.73 9.02 -4.82
N PRO A 71 -8.34 7.82 -4.78
CA PRO A 71 -7.84 6.71 -3.98
C PRO A 71 -6.41 6.34 -4.38
N GLY A 72 -5.52 6.27 -3.41
CA GLY A 72 -4.12 5.90 -3.61
C GLY A 72 -3.19 7.02 -4.10
N LEU A 73 -3.73 8.22 -4.40
CA LEU A 73 -2.87 9.35 -4.77
C LEU A 73 -2.18 9.96 -3.55
N PHE A 74 -2.90 10.07 -2.43
CA PHE A 74 -2.35 10.55 -1.16
C PHE A 74 -2.56 9.53 -0.04
N LEU A 75 -1.72 9.59 0.97
CA LEU A 75 -1.90 8.84 2.20
C LEU A 75 -2.84 9.59 3.14
N PRO A 76 -3.70 8.88 3.91
CA PRO A 76 -4.55 9.50 4.90
C PRO A 76 -3.78 9.93 6.17
N PHE A 77 -2.51 9.59 6.27
CA PHE A 77 -1.70 9.72 7.48
C PHE A 77 -1.03 11.09 7.58
N THR A 78 -1.23 11.76 8.71
CA THR A 78 -0.66 13.09 8.96
C THR A 78 0.80 13.06 9.44
N ASP A 79 1.26 11.92 9.95
CA ASP A 79 2.57 11.73 10.57
C ASP A 79 3.66 11.22 9.61
N VAL A 80 3.34 11.12 8.33
CA VAL A 80 4.29 10.67 7.28
C VAL A 80 4.65 11.78 6.30
N ASN A 81 4.05 12.96 6.39
CA ASN A 81 4.35 14.09 5.53
C ASN A 81 5.83 14.46 5.67
N ASN A 82 6.55 14.51 4.53
CA ASN A 82 8.00 14.74 4.47
C ASN A 82 8.86 13.65 5.17
N HIS A 83 8.30 12.49 5.51
CA HIS A 83 9.08 11.38 6.04
C HIS A 83 9.87 10.71 4.91
N TRP A 84 11.13 10.35 5.14
CA TRP A 84 12.00 9.72 4.14
C TRP A 84 11.41 8.44 3.53
N ALA A 85 10.58 7.72 4.28
CA ALA A 85 9.93 6.49 3.83
C ALA A 85 8.55 6.71 3.19
N TYR A 86 8.14 7.96 2.90
CA TYR A 86 6.79 8.28 2.39
C TYR A 86 6.39 7.39 1.20
N SER A 87 7.23 7.31 0.17
CA SER A 87 6.95 6.53 -1.04
C SER A 87 6.82 5.02 -0.76
N ALA A 88 7.64 4.48 0.14
CA ALA A 88 7.54 3.08 0.56
C ALA A 88 6.24 2.83 1.36
N ILE A 89 5.89 3.74 2.27
CA ILE A 89 4.64 3.67 3.05
C ILE A 89 3.43 3.71 2.13
N LYS A 90 3.41 4.63 1.15
CA LYS A 90 2.33 4.74 0.16
C LYS A 90 2.16 3.43 -0.62
N ARG A 91 3.25 2.83 -1.05
CA ARG A 91 3.22 1.57 -1.81
C ARG A 91 2.68 0.40 -0.98
N VAL A 92 3.13 0.24 0.26
CA VAL A 92 2.64 -0.86 1.13
C VAL A 92 1.20 -0.61 1.61
N TYR A 93 0.79 0.65 1.79
CA TYR A 93 -0.58 1.02 2.11
C TYR A 93 -1.52 0.73 0.94
N ASN A 94 -1.20 1.19 -0.27
CA ASN A 94 -2.02 0.99 -1.46
C ASN A 94 -2.18 -0.49 -1.83
N ARG A 95 -1.23 -1.33 -1.44
CA ARG A 95 -1.32 -2.80 -1.56
C ARG A 95 -2.05 -3.48 -0.40
N GLY A 96 -2.56 -2.72 0.55
CA GLY A 96 -3.24 -3.26 1.72
C GLY A 96 -2.33 -3.97 2.73
N LEU A 97 -1.01 -3.91 2.57
CA LEU A 97 -0.06 -4.66 3.42
C LEU A 97 0.08 -4.05 4.81
N MET A 98 0.13 -2.71 4.89
CA MET A 98 0.22 -1.97 6.16
C MET A 98 -0.78 -0.82 6.17
N LEU A 99 -1.78 -0.88 7.04
CA LEU A 99 -2.91 0.04 7.06
C LEU A 99 -2.77 1.20 8.05
N GLY A 100 -1.61 1.29 8.72
CA GLY A 100 -1.40 2.27 9.81
C GLY A 100 -1.89 1.76 11.16
N VAL A 101 -1.73 2.59 12.18
CA VAL A 101 -2.18 2.30 13.56
C VAL A 101 -3.51 2.98 13.89
N SER A 102 -3.98 3.89 13.03
CA SER A 102 -5.31 4.49 13.03
C SER A 102 -5.60 5.07 11.64
N ASP A 103 -6.83 5.58 11.44
CA ASP A 103 -7.25 6.18 10.15
C ASP A 103 -6.36 7.35 9.70
N THR A 104 -5.68 8.03 10.62
CA THR A 104 -4.87 9.23 10.33
C THR A 104 -3.41 9.11 10.74
N ARG A 105 -2.97 7.96 11.26
CA ARG A 105 -1.60 7.74 11.74
C ARG A 105 -1.02 6.42 11.27
N PHE A 106 0.17 6.49 10.67
CA PHE A 106 0.96 5.32 10.29
C PHE A 106 1.93 4.87 11.38
N ALA A 107 2.44 5.80 12.17
CA ALA A 107 3.47 5.62 13.19
C ALA A 107 4.80 5.07 12.62
N PRO A 108 5.44 5.77 11.65
CA PRO A 108 6.58 5.23 10.88
C PRO A 108 7.81 4.90 11.72
N ASN A 109 7.94 5.49 12.90
CA ASN A 109 9.07 5.28 13.80
C ASN A 109 8.75 4.29 14.95
N GLN A 110 7.54 3.73 14.97
CA GLN A 110 7.17 2.71 15.95
C GLN A 110 7.79 1.37 15.59
N ALA A 111 8.34 0.67 16.58
CA ALA A 111 8.80 -0.69 16.39
C ALA A 111 7.62 -1.64 16.11
N LEU A 112 7.81 -2.59 15.21
CA LEU A 112 6.79 -3.61 14.92
C LEU A 112 6.68 -4.60 16.08
N SER A 113 5.44 -5.01 16.40
CA SER A 113 5.21 -6.19 17.22
C SER A 113 5.30 -7.47 16.38
N ARG A 114 5.34 -8.62 17.04
CA ARG A 114 5.33 -9.93 16.37
C ARG A 114 4.05 -10.12 15.56
N ALA A 115 2.90 -9.74 16.10
CA ALA A 115 1.62 -9.79 15.40
C ALA A 115 1.61 -8.91 14.15
N MET A 116 2.17 -7.69 14.22
CA MET A 116 2.24 -6.79 13.07
C MET A 116 3.02 -7.42 11.90
N LEU A 117 4.19 -8.00 12.16
CA LEU A 117 4.98 -8.62 11.10
C LEU A 117 4.27 -9.82 10.48
N VAL A 118 3.69 -10.69 11.31
CA VAL A 118 2.96 -11.87 10.82
C VAL A 118 1.74 -11.48 9.99
N THR A 119 1.03 -10.40 10.37
CA THR A 119 -0.10 -9.88 9.60
C THR A 119 0.34 -9.35 8.23
N VAL A 120 1.50 -8.71 8.13
CA VAL A 120 2.06 -8.30 6.82
C VAL A 120 2.35 -9.53 5.94
N LEU A 121 2.91 -10.59 6.51
CA LEU A 121 3.19 -11.83 5.77
C LEU A 121 1.90 -12.52 5.30
N TYR A 122 0.87 -12.55 6.14
CA TYR A 122 -0.44 -13.10 5.81
C TYR A 122 -1.10 -12.34 4.65
N ARG A 123 -1.05 -11.00 4.67
CA ARG A 123 -1.54 -10.14 3.60
C ARG A 123 -0.73 -10.29 2.31
N LEU A 124 0.58 -10.49 2.41
CA LEU A 124 1.42 -10.80 1.25
C LEU A 124 1.06 -12.14 0.57
N ALA A 125 0.46 -13.05 1.34
CA ALA A 125 -0.06 -14.32 0.85
C ALA A 125 -1.55 -14.24 0.40
N ASP A 126 -2.08 -13.01 0.20
CA ASP A 126 -3.47 -12.75 -0.18
C ASP A 126 -4.52 -13.26 0.83
N GLU A 127 -4.18 -13.22 2.12
CA GLU A 127 -5.08 -13.56 3.24
C GLU A 127 -5.84 -14.89 3.05
N PRO A 128 -5.15 -16.02 2.88
CA PRO A 128 -5.82 -17.28 2.60
C PRO A 128 -6.75 -17.72 3.74
N ASP A 129 -7.78 -18.50 3.42
CA ASP A 129 -8.71 -19.03 4.42
C ASP A 129 -7.97 -19.82 5.50
N VAL A 130 -8.35 -19.58 6.76
CA VAL A 130 -7.79 -20.24 7.93
C VAL A 130 -8.80 -21.26 8.47
N THR A 131 -8.43 -22.51 8.47
CA THR A 131 -9.28 -23.62 8.92
C THR A 131 -8.73 -24.37 10.14
N ALA A 132 -7.47 -24.11 10.49
CA ALA A 132 -6.82 -24.73 11.64
C ALA A 132 -7.32 -24.17 12.97
N ASP A 133 -7.24 -24.98 14.02
CA ASP A 133 -7.47 -24.52 15.38
C ASP A 133 -6.35 -23.58 15.84
N ASN A 134 -6.71 -22.64 16.69
CA ASN A 134 -5.74 -21.72 17.29
C ASN A 134 -4.88 -22.46 18.34
N PRO A 135 -3.56 -22.58 18.16
CA PRO A 135 -2.70 -23.26 19.11
C PRO A 135 -2.32 -22.38 20.32
N PHE A 136 -2.61 -21.06 20.29
CA PHE A 136 -2.12 -20.11 21.28
C PHE A 136 -3.24 -19.58 22.17
N THR A 137 -3.02 -19.62 23.49
CA THR A 137 -3.99 -19.16 24.49
C THR A 137 -4.03 -17.65 24.65
N ASP A 138 -2.96 -16.96 24.26
CA ASP A 138 -2.79 -15.51 24.29
C ASP A 138 -3.15 -14.80 22.97
N VAL A 139 -3.76 -15.53 22.05
CA VAL A 139 -4.27 -15.02 20.77
C VAL A 139 -5.80 -15.14 20.77
N PRO A 140 -6.55 -14.16 21.32
CA PRO A 140 -8.01 -14.24 21.39
C PRO A 140 -8.63 -14.24 19.99
N ALA A 141 -9.79 -14.85 19.86
CA ALA A 141 -10.56 -14.81 18.61
C ALA A 141 -11.03 -13.37 18.30
N GLY A 142 -11.10 -13.03 16.99
CA GLY A 142 -11.64 -11.76 16.52
C GLY A 142 -10.70 -10.56 16.63
N GLN A 143 -9.44 -10.75 16.99
CA GLN A 143 -8.43 -9.70 16.89
C GLN A 143 -7.97 -9.55 15.43
N TRP A 144 -7.48 -8.37 15.07
CA TRP A 144 -7.00 -8.06 13.72
C TRP A 144 -5.86 -8.96 13.24
N TYR A 145 -5.16 -9.62 14.16
CA TYR A 145 -4.04 -10.53 13.89
C TYR A 145 -4.39 -12.01 14.06
N THR A 146 -5.58 -12.37 14.55
CA THR A 146 -5.92 -13.76 14.93
C THR A 146 -5.69 -14.73 13.76
N ASN A 147 -6.30 -14.46 12.61
CA ASN A 147 -6.18 -15.32 11.44
C ASN A 147 -4.73 -15.39 10.92
N ALA A 148 -4.04 -14.26 10.92
CA ALA A 148 -2.64 -14.20 10.49
C ALA A 148 -1.73 -15.09 11.36
N VAL A 149 -1.94 -15.08 12.67
CA VAL A 149 -1.14 -15.88 13.61
C VAL A 149 -1.44 -17.38 13.46
N ILE A 150 -2.72 -17.76 13.33
CA ILE A 150 -3.12 -19.16 13.13
C ILE A 150 -2.55 -19.67 11.79
N TRP A 151 -2.73 -18.92 10.70
CA TRP A 151 -2.16 -19.23 9.40
C TRP A 151 -0.64 -19.42 9.45
N ALA A 152 0.06 -18.51 10.13
CA ALA A 152 1.51 -18.59 10.22
C ALA A 152 2.00 -19.77 11.05
N ALA A 153 1.22 -20.19 12.06
CA ALA A 153 1.49 -21.39 12.83
C ALA A 153 1.25 -22.67 12.00
N GLU A 154 0.11 -22.74 11.30
CA GLU A 154 -0.26 -23.86 10.41
C GLU A 154 0.80 -24.09 9.32
N ASN A 155 1.32 -23.01 8.74
CA ASN A 155 2.35 -23.04 7.70
C ASN A 155 3.80 -23.10 8.25
N GLY A 156 3.96 -23.28 9.56
CA GLY A 156 5.28 -23.42 10.18
C GLY A 156 6.15 -22.14 10.16
N ILE A 157 5.57 -21.00 9.81
CA ILE A 157 6.26 -19.70 9.78
C ILE A 157 6.60 -19.24 11.19
N VAL A 158 5.67 -19.45 12.14
CA VAL A 158 5.88 -19.17 13.57
C VAL A 158 5.73 -20.42 14.41
N LYS A 159 6.35 -20.44 15.61
CA LYS A 159 6.26 -21.56 16.58
C LYS A 159 5.86 -21.10 17.98
N GLY A 160 5.45 -19.85 18.14
CA GLY A 160 5.24 -19.27 19.45
C GLY A 160 6.56 -18.91 20.17
N MET A 161 6.45 -18.37 21.36
CA MET A 161 7.55 -18.20 22.32
C MET A 161 7.68 -19.45 23.21
N ASP A 162 6.57 -20.13 23.45
CA ASP A 162 6.47 -21.47 23.99
C ASP A 162 5.37 -22.26 23.24
N GLU A 163 4.97 -23.43 23.78
CA GLU A 163 3.98 -24.30 23.14
C GLU A 163 2.58 -23.72 23.07
N THR A 164 2.25 -22.75 23.93
CA THR A 164 0.90 -22.21 24.10
C THR A 164 0.80 -20.69 24.00
N HIS A 165 1.93 -19.96 23.89
CA HIS A 165 1.96 -18.51 23.82
C HIS A 165 2.69 -18.02 22.59
N PHE A 166 2.04 -17.12 21.86
CA PHE A 166 2.61 -16.42 20.70
C PHE A 166 3.30 -15.11 21.08
N GLU A 167 2.82 -14.43 22.10
CA GLU A 167 3.20 -13.08 22.53
C GLU A 167 3.02 -12.03 21.41
N PRO A 168 1.76 -11.73 20.99
CA PRO A 168 1.47 -10.90 19.85
C PRO A 168 2.01 -9.47 19.95
N ASP A 169 2.02 -8.90 21.16
CA ASP A 169 2.42 -7.50 21.41
C ASP A 169 3.93 -7.34 21.68
N THR A 170 4.65 -8.44 21.86
CA THR A 170 6.11 -8.41 22.07
C THR A 170 6.81 -7.84 20.83
N LEU A 171 7.77 -6.94 21.07
CA LEU A 171 8.53 -6.32 19.98
C LEU A 171 9.25 -7.37 19.12
N CYS A 172 9.10 -7.23 17.81
CA CYS A 172 9.71 -8.13 16.87
C CYS A 172 11.23 -7.86 16.77
N GLN A 173 12.03 -8.73 17.39
CA GLN A 173 13.48 -8.68 17.26
C GLN A 173 13.93 -9.01 15.83
N ARG A 174 15.10 -8.54 15.42
CA ARG A 174 15.67 -8.87 14.09
C ARG A 174 15.75 -10.38 13.86
N ALA A 175 16.06 -11.17 14.90
CA ALA A 175 16.07 -12.63 14.82
C ALA A 175 14.69 -13.22 14.51
N HIS A 176 13.62 -12.70 15.12
CA HIS A 176 12.26 -13.08 14.77
C HIS A 176 11.94 -12.73 13.32
N ALA A 177 12.25 -11.49 12.91
CA ALA A 177 11.95 -11.02 11.56
C ALA A 177 12.61 -11.88 10.49
N VAL A 178 13.92 -12.13 10.57
CA VAL A 178 14.62 -12.95 9.58
C VAL A 178 14.15 -14.39 9.56
N THR A 179 13.77 -14.95 10.73
CA THR A 179 13.25 -16.31 10.84
C THR A 179 11.88 -16.44 10.18
N PHE A 180 10.98 -15.49 10.43
CA PHE A 180 9.63 -15.49 9.83
C PHE A 180 9.70 -15.29 8.32
N LEU A 181 10.49 -14.32 7.86
CA LEU A 181 10.72 -14.08 6.43
C LEU A 181 11.32 -15.31 5.73
N TRP A 182 12.34 -15.92 6.31
CA TRP A 182 12.96 -17.12 5.75
C TRP A 182 11.96 -18.27 5.61
N ARG A 183 11.18 -18.55 6.66
CA ARG A 183 10.20 -19.63 6.64
C ARG A 183 9.04 -19.34 5.69
N ALA A 184 8.57 -18.09 5.63
CA ALA A 184 7.54 -17.69 4.67
C ALA A 184 8.02 -17.76 3.20
N TYR A 185 9.32 -17.53 2.95
CA TYR A 185 9.91 -17.63 1.62
C TYR A 185 10.21 -19.09 1.20
N ALA A 186 10.52 -19.96 2.17
CA ALA A 186 10.91 -21.35 1.92
C ALA A 186 9.72 -22.31 1.73
N ASN A 187 8.50 -21.88 2.00
CA ASN A 187 7.26 -22.60 1.77
C ASN A 187 6.62 -22.11 0.47
#